data_a3191339cf75b1c8da7556b1ccbb538c
#
_entry.id   a3191339cf75b1c8da7556b1ccbb538c
#
_cell.length_a   1.000
_cell.length_b   1.000
_cell.length_c   1.000
_cell.angle_alpha   90.00
_cell.angle_beta   90.00
_cell.angle_gamma   90.00
#
_symmetry.space_group_name_H-M   'P 1'
#
loop_
_entity.id
_entity.type
_entity.pdbx_description
1 polymer ?
#
loop_
_entity_poly.entity_id
_entity_poly.type
_entity_poly.pdbx_seq_one_letter_code
_entity_poly.pdbx_strand_id
1 'polypeptide(L)'
;MKHIIKKLALLFVPVYLWFAFFVAFEPNNYFGIKKTASSSQPVARVRAYEQSPGTNLIIGDSRLAHFDMDLVDFLTGQSWQNLAFGGASLKECVDLANYALDSGNQVDRILFELSFYTLNSSYNTDRFSALEATLRNPLAYCLNLEYNVNALTVFMDTVKGTPDTIESGDWTAADYLDDAGTVSYTHLRAHETLANL
;
A
#
# COMPACT_ATOMS: atom_id res chain seq x y z
N MET A 1 5.03 -45.78 -9.70
CA MET A 1 5.45 -44.40 -9.49
C MET A 1 4.56 -43.37 -10.24
N LYS A 2 4.35 -43.46 -11.58
CA LYS A 2 3.54 -42.48 -12.35
C LYS A 2 2.12 -42.30 -11.82
N HIS A 3 1.44 -43.33 -11.33
CA HIS A 3 0.07 -43.21 -10.76
C HIS A 3 0.05 -42.51 -9.41
N ILE A 4 1.08 -42.66 -8.59
CA ILE A 4 1.18 -41.97 -7.29
C ILE A 4 1.42 -40.49 -7.51
N ILE A 5 2.31 -40.15 -8.44
CA ILE A 5 2.59 -38.74 -8.80
C ILE A 5 1.31 -38.03 -9.32
N LYS A 6 0.53 -38.71 -10.20
CA LYS A 6 -0.73 -38.17 -10.70
C LYS A 6 -1.77 -37.95 -9.61
N LYS A 7 -1.90 -38.88 -8.65
CA LYS A 7 -2.82 -38.74 -7.51
C LYS A 7 -2.36 -37.62 -6.57
N LEU A 8 -1.05 -37.50 -6.35
CA LEU A 8 -0.49 -36.43 -5.55
C LEU A 8 -0.71 -35.06 -6.21
N ALA A 9 -0.45 -34.94 -7.52
CA ALA A 9 -0.71 -33.72 -8.28
C ALA A 9 -2.20 -33.31 -8.22
N LEU A 10 -3.12 -34.30 -8.33
CA LEU A 10 -4.56 -34.06 -8.22
C LEU A 10 -4.95 -33.55 -6.82
N LEU A 11 -4.31 -34.06 -5.77
CA LEU A 11 -4.54 -33.62 -4.39
C LEU A 11 -4.18 -32.14 -4.19
N PHE A 12 -3.16 -31.63 -4.90
CA PHE A 12 -2.74 -30.23 -4.82
C PHE A 12 -3.50 -29.29 -5.75
N VAL A 13 -4.39 -29.77 -6.63
CA VAL A 13 -5.19 -28.92 -7.51
C VAL A 13 -5.92 -27.80 -6.76
N PRO A 14 -6.59 -28.02 -5.63
CA PRO A 14 -7.23 -26.93 -4.90
C PRO A 14 -6.26 -25.85 -4.42
N VAL A 15 -5.04 -26.25 -4.03
CA VAL A 15 -3.98 -25.32 -3.59
C VAL A 15 -3.50 -24.48 -4.76
N TYR A 16 -3.29 -25.08 -5.93
CA TYR A 16 -2.90 -24.34 -7.13
C TYR A 16 -3.99 -23.36 -7.60
N LEU A 17 -5.26 -23.78 -7.53
CA LEU A 17 -6.38 -22.91 -7.88
C LEU A 17 -6.50 -21.73 -6.92
N TRP A 18 -6.37 -21.99 -5.61
CA TRP A 18 -6.35 -20.94 -4.61
C TRP A 18 -5.19 -19.97 -4.83
N PHE A 19 -3.99 -20.47 -5.06
CA PHE A 19 -2.82 -19.63 -5.30
C PHE A 19 -2.97 -18.79 -6.56
N ALA A 20 -3.45 -19.37 -7.66
CA ALA A 20 -3.73 -18.64 -8.90
C ALA A 20 -4.80 -17.55 -8.70
N PHE A 21 -5.88 -17.86 -7.97
CA PHE A 21 -6.88 -16.89 -7.57
C PHE A 21 -6.28 -15.76 -6.74
N PHE A 22 -5.51 -16.10 -5.69
CA PHE A 22 -4.90 -15.12 -4.81
C PHE A 22 -3.99 -14.18 -5.60
N VAL A 23 -3.09 -14.70 -6.41
CA VAL A 23 -2.17 -13.91 -7.24
C VAL A 23 -2.92 -12.99 -8.23
N ALA A 24 -4.04 -13.45 -8.76
CA ALA A 24 -4.83 -12.66 -9.70
C ALA A 24 -5.55 -11.48 -9.04
N PHE A 25 -6.00 -11.64 -7.81
CA PHE A 25 -6.88 -10.66 -7.14
C PHE A 25 -6.27 -9.98 -5.91
N GLU A 26 -5.06 -10.36 -5.45
CA GLU A 26 -4.42 -9.69 -4.31
C GLU A 26 -4.24 -8.18 -4.60
N PRO A 27 -4.53 -7.29 -3.62
CA PRO A 27 -4.64 -5.86 -3.88
C PRO A 27 -3.29 -5.12 -3.94
N ASN A 28 -2.24 -5.72 -3.40
CA ASN A 28 -1.00 -5.00 -3.13
C ASN A 28 0.03 -5.07 -4.28
N ASN A 29 -0.31 -5.75 -5.38
CA ASN A 29 0.63 -6.03 -6.49
C ASN A 29 1.96 -6.62 -6.01
N TYR A 30 1.88 -7.47 -4.99
CA TYR A 30 3.05 -8.08 -4.34
C TYR A 30 3.96 -8.82 -5.32
N PHE A 31 3.37 -9.50 -6.31
CA PHE A 31 4.09 -10.27 -7.32
C PHE A 31 4.49 -9.45 -8.56
N GLY A 32 4.15 -8.17 -8.62
CA GLY A 32 4.50 -7.30 -9.75
C GLY A 32 3.86 -7.68 -11.09
N ILE A 33 2.73 -8.41 -11.07
CA ILE A 33 2.05 -8.88 -12.28
C ILE A 33 1.09 -7.82 -12.83
N LYS A 34 0.55 -6.97 -11.96
CA LYS A 34 -0.37 -5.89 -12.29
C LYS A 34 0.39 -4.62 -12.63
N LYS A 35 -0.24 -3.69 -13.35
CA LYS A 35 0.36 -2.38 -13.62
C LYS A 35 0.48 -1.53 -12.34
N THR A 36 -0.54 -1.59 -11.50
CA THR A 36 -0.65 -0.81 -10.26
C THR A 36 -1.27 -1.67 -9.17
N ALA A 37 -0.97 -1.35 -7.91
CA ALA A 37 -1.71 -1.88 -6.78
C ALA A 37 -3.07 -1.17 -6.66
N SER A 38 -4.09 -1.88 -6.16
CA SER A 38 -5.39 -1.30 -5.82
C SER A 38 -5.48 -0.85 -4.36
N SER A 39 -4.38 -0.89 -3.64
CA SER A 39 -4.31 -0.62 -2.21
C SER A 39 -3.19 0.35 -1.89
N SER A 40 -3.41 1.25 -0.93
CA SER A 40 -2.42 2.16 -0.35
C SER A 40 -1.71 1.58 0.88
N GLN A 41 -1.90 0.29 1.14
CA GLN A 41 -1.24 -0.39 2.25
C GLN A 41 0.29 -0.28 2.16
N PRO A 42 1.00 -0.24 3.30
CA PRO A 42 2.46 -0.14 3.31
C PRO A 42 3.16 -1.17 2.44
N VAL A 43 2.63 -2.40 2.43
CA VAL A 43 3.18 -3.49 1.60
C VAL A 43 3.09 -3.19 0.10
N ALA A 44 1.99 -2.57 -0.34
CA ALA A 44 1.80 -2.18 -1.74
C ALA A 44 2.80 -1.09 -2.15
N ARG A 45 2.96 -0.08 -1.30
CA ARG A 45 3.86 1.06 -1.53
C ARG A 45 5.32 0.64 -1.57
N VAL A 46 5.76 -0.16 -0.61
CA VAL A 46 7.14 -0.65 -0.58
C VAL A 46 7.40 -1.61 -1.74
N ARG A 47 6.44 -2.46 -2.10
CA ARG A 47 6.58 -3.32 -3.30
C ARG A 47 6.66 -2.52 -4.59
N ALA A 48 5.87 -1.47 -4.74
CA ALA A 48 5.97 -0.58 -5.90
C ALA A 48 7.37 0.08 -5.98
N TYR A 49 7.91 0.49 -4.83
CA TYR A 49 9.28 1.02 -4.76
C TYR A 49 10.33 -0.03 -5.12
N GLU A 50 10.26 -1.25 -4.60
CA GLU A 50 11.19 -2.33 -4.94
C GLU A 50 11.16 -2.69 -6.43
N GLN A 51 9.98 -2.65 -7.05
CA GLN A 51 9.80 -3.00 -8.46
C GLN A 51 10.23 -1.89 -9.42
N SER A 52 10.04 -0.64 -9.02
CA SER A 52 10.37 0.54 -9.81
C SER A 52 10.77 1.69 -8.88
N PRO A 53 12.02 1.72 -8.42
CA PRO A 53 12.48 2.72 -7.46
C PRO A 53 12.46 4.14 -8.05
N GLY A 54 11.74 5.05 -7.37
CA GLY A 54 11.81 6.48 -7.62
C GLY A 54 13.00 7.11 -6.90
N THR A 55 13.53 8.21 -7.42
CA THR A 55 14.64 8.93 -6.79
C THR A 55 14.18 10.03 -5.83
N ASN A 56 12.94 10.50 -5.96
CA ASN A 56 12.35 11.46 -5.02
C ASN A 56 11.21 10.76 -4.28
N LEU A 57 11.27 10.74 -2.96
CA LEU A 57 10.37 9.96 -2.12
C LEU A 57 9.55 10.87 -1.21
N ILE A 58 8.29 10.52 -0.99
CA ILE A 58 7.43 11.12 0.02
C ILE A 58 7.24 10.09 1.14
N ILE A 59 7.58 10.46 2.38
CA ILE A 59 7.48 9.60 3.56
C ILE A 59 6.73 10.35 4.65
N GLY A 60 5.67 9.75 5.15
CA GLY A 60 4.82 10.36 6.18
C GLY A 60 3.63 9.49 6.55
N ASP A 61 2.66 10.12 7.14
CA ASP A 61 1.41 9.47 7.58
C ASP A 61 0.25 9.65 6.58
N SER A 62 -0.98 9.45 7.05
CA SER A 62 -2.19 9.55 6.23
C SER A 62 -2.38 10.89 5.52
N ARG A 63 -1.78 11.97 5.99
CA ARG A 63 -1.91 13.31 5.38
C ARG A 63 -1.20 13.38 4.04
N LEU A 64 -0.07 12.69 3.92
CA LEU A 64 0.69 12.60 2.66
C LEU A 64 0.30 11.36 1.85
N ALA A 65 -0.31 10.35 2.48
CA ALA A 65 -0.63 9.09 1.83
C ALA A 65 -1.57 9.23 0.62
N HIS A 66 -2.37 10.28 0.59
CA HIS A 66 -3.39 10.53 -0.44
C HIS A 66 -3.08 11.76 -1.30
N PHE A 67 -1.83 12.13 -1.45
CA PHE A 67 -1.47 13.19 -2.38
C PHE A 67 -1.82 12.80 -3.83
N ASP A 68 -2.35 13.76 -4.57
CA ASP A 68 -2.45 13.67 -6.03
C ASP A 68 -1.04 13.73 -6.63
N MET A 69 -0.50 12.59 -6.99
CA MET A 69 0.88 12.47 -7.44
C MET A 69 1.10 13.11 -8.80
N ASP A 70 0.08 13.14 -9.67
CA ASP A 70 0.15 13.83 -10.96
C ASP A 70 0.29 15.34 -10.75
N LEU A 71 -0.44 15.87 -9.76
CA LEU A 71 -0.32 17.30 -9.39
C LEU A 71 1.04 17.61 -8.75
N VAL A 72 1.55 16.71 -7.87
CA VAL A 72 2.87 16.88 -7.26
C VAL A 72 3.96 16.89 -8.33
N ASP A 73 3.92 15.96 -9.25
CA ASP A 73 4.88 15.85 -10.35
C ASP A 73 4.80 17.09 -11.27
N PHE A 74 3.60 17.55 -11.57
CA PHE A 74 3.37 18.78 -12.36
C PHE A 74 3.93 20.03 -11.68
N LEU A 75 3.63 20.22 -10.38
CA LEU A 75 4.06 21.40 -9.64
C LEU A 75 5.57 21.44 -9.39
N THR A 76 6.18 20.29 -9.18
CA THR A 76 7.62 20.20 -8.89
C THR A 76 8.48 20.07 -10.14
N GLY A 77 7.88 19.70 -11.27
CA GLY A 77 8.58 19.35 -12.50
C GLY A 77 9.44 18.09 -12.38
N GLN A 78 9.15 17.23 -11.39
CA GLN A 78 9.91 16.01 -11.09
C GLN A 78 8.95 14.88 -10.73
N SER A 79 9.36 13.64 -11.01
CA SER A 79 8.60 12.48 -10.58
C SER A 79 8.90 12.14 -9.12
N TRP A 80 7.85 11.95 -8.36
CA TRP A 80 7.88 11.58 -6.96
C TRP A 80 7.19 10.24 -6.73
N GLN A 81 7.69 9.47 -5.77
CA GLN A 81 7.07 8.22 -5.35
C GLN A 81 6.58 8.33 -3.91
N ASN A 82 5.29 8.08 -3.73
CA ASN A 82 4.64 8.19 -2.43
C ASN A 82 4.76 6.87 -1.63
N LEU A 83 5.50 6.90 -0.54
CA LEU A 83 5.65 5.78 0.40
C LEU A 83 4.89 6.03 1.71
N ALA A 84 4.24 7.17 1.87
CA ALA A 84 3.46 7.50 3.05
C ALA A 84 2.27 6.55 3.21
N PHE A 85 1.87 6.24 4.45
CA PHE A 85 0.75 5.36 4.74
C PHE A 85 0.02 5.75 6.02
N GLY A 86 -1.25 5.34 6.10
CA GLY A 86 -2.14 5.73 7.19
C GLY A 86 -1.63 5.36 8.58
N GLY A 87 -1.66 6.32 9.50
CA GLY A 87 -1.29 6.13 10.90
C GLY A 87 0.17 5.75 11.12
N ALA A 88 1.08 6.18 10.27
CA ALA A 88 2.50 5.93 10.45
C ALA A 88 3.04 6.68 11.68
N SER A 89 3.78 5.98 12.54
CA SER A 89 4.54 6.62 13.61
C SER A 89 5.84 7.22 13.08
N LEU A 90 6.44 8.11 13.85
CA LEU A 90 7.75 8.66 13.51
C LEU A 90 8.79 7.55 13.33
N LYS A 91 8.75 6.51 14.19
CA LYS A 91 9.64 5.35 14.08
C LYS A 91 9.46 4.66 12.73
N GLU A 92 8.22 4.36 12.35
CA GLU A 92 7.91 3.70 11.07
C GLU A 92 8.34 4.53 9.86
N CYS A 93 8.19 5.85 9.92
CA CYS A 93 8.68 6.76 8.87
C CYS A 93 10.21 6.74 8.76
N VAL A 94 10.91 6.72 9.90
CA VAL A 94 12.38 6.64 9.92
C VAL A 94 12.86 5.28 9.42
N ASP A 95 12.22 4.19 9.86
CA ASP A 95 12.56 2.84 9.40
C ASP A 95 12.36 2.70 7.88
N LEU A 96 11.29 3.28 7.34
CA LEU A 96 11.02 3.30 5.91
C LEU A 96 12.05 4.13 5.13
N ALA A 97 12.46 5.29 5.67
CA ALA A 97 13.51 6.10 5.07
C ALA A 97 14.84 5.35 5.04
N ASN A 98 15.21 4.71 6.15
CA ASN A 98 16.42 3.88 6.21
C ASN A 98 16.33 2.71 5.23
N TYR A 99 15.19 2.04 5.16
CA TYR A 99 14.96 0.96 4.19
C TYR A 99 15.20 1.42 2.75
N ALA A 100 14.69 2.60 2.38
CA ALA A 100 14.89 3.15 1.05
C ALA A 100 16.36 3.50 0.78
N LEU A 101 17.03 4.09 1.75
CA LEU A 101 18.46 4.45 1.63
C LEU A 101 19.38 3.22 1.59
N ASP A 102 19.07 2.18 2.37
CA ASP A 102 19.84 0.93 2.45
C ASP A 102 19.57 -0.01 1.26
N SER A 103 18.55 0.26 0.46
CA SER A 103 18.19 -0.56 -0.71
C SER A 103 19.26 -0.56 -1.82
N GLY A 104 20.21 0.38 -1.77
CA GLY A 104 21.22 0.60 -2.80
C GLY A 104 20.68 1.34 -4.04
N ASN A 105 19.42 1.74 -4.06
CA ASN A 105 18.85 2.57 -5.10
C ASN A 105 19.27 4.04 -4.89
N GLN A 106 19.32 4.80 -5.99
CA GLN A 106 19.59 6.23 -5.91
C GLN A 106 18.39 6.95 -5.28
N VAL A 107 18.63 7.67 -4.20
CA VAL A 107 17.63 8.55 -3.56
C VAL A 107 18.20 9.97 -3.57
N ASP A 108 17.56 10.86 -4.34
CA ASP A 108 17.98 12.24 -4.49
C ASP A 108 17.34 13.15 -3.43
N ARG A 109 16.05 12.90 -3.14
CA ARG A 109 15.27 13.73 -2.20
C ARG A 109 14.28 12.89 -1.42
N ILE A 110 14.05 13.31 -0.19
CA ILE A 110 12.98 12.77 0.66
C ILE A 110 12.19 13.97 1.20
N LEU A 111 10.90 14.02 0.86
CA LEU A 111 9.92 14.85 1.56
C LEU A 111 9.46 14.05 2.79
N PHE A 112 9.96 14.44 3.95
CA PHE A 112 9.69 13.74 5.20
C PHE A 112 8.70 14.54 6.03
N GLU A 113 7.55 13.96 6.35
CA GLU A 113 6.56 14.58 7.23
C GLU A 113 6.94 14.41 8.68
N LEU A 114 6.86 15.51 9.42
CA LEU A 114 6.99 15.54 10.86
C LEU A 114 5.71 16.09 11.50
N SER A 115 4.78 15.20 11.79
CA SER A 115 3.50 15.55 12.40
C SER A 115 3.65 15.75 13.90
N PHE A 116 2.94 16.74 14.45
CA PHE A 116 3.02 17.05 15.89
C PHE A 116 2.67 15.83 16.77
N TYR A 117 1.64 15.07 16.43
CA TYR A 117 1.24 13.91 17.23
C TYR A 117 2.23 12.73 17.15
N THR A 118 3.00 12.62 16.08
CA THR A 118 4.02 11.57 15.94
C THR A 118 5.23 11.82 16.86
N LEU A 119 5.37 13.04 17.40
CA LEU A 119 6.35 13.37 18.43
C LEU A 119 5.92 12.92 19.83
N ASN A 120 4.67 12.49 20.00
CA ASN A 120 4.20 11.93 21.27
C ASN A 120 4.80 10.54 21.49
N SER A 121 5.51 10.36 22.60
CA SER A 121 6.14 9.09 22.97
C SER A 121 5.15 7.92 23.14
N SER A 122 3.88 8.22 23.38
CA SER A 122 2.81 7.22 23.45
C SER A 122 2.33 6.75 22.06
N TYR A 123 2.63 7.50 21.01
CA TYR A 123 2.33 7.14 19.64
C TYR A 123 3.53 6.41 19.00
N ASN A 124 3.67 5.14 19.34
CA ASN A 124 4.82 4.33 18.96
C ASN A 124 4.36 3.00 18.36
N THR A 125 3.71 3.06 17.18
CA THR A 125 3.40 1.87 16.40
C THR A 125 4.68 1.35 15.74
N ASP A 126 4.78 0.03 15.61
CA ASP A 126 5.92 -0.66 14.99
C ASP A 126 5.41 -1.79 14.10
N ARG A 127 4.81 -1.40 12.97
CA ARG A 127 4.33 -2.36 11.95
C ARG A 127 5.40 -2.67 10.92
N PHE A 128 6.47 -1.86 10.87
CA PHE A 128 7.48 -1.98 9.82
C PHE A 128 8.25 -3.30 9.90
N SER A 129 8.55 -3.79 11.09
CA SER A 129 9.22 -5.10 11.25
C SER A 129 8.37 -6.27 10.72
N ALA A 130 7.07 -6.24 10.96
CA ALA A 130 6.14 -7.23 10.41
C ALA A 130 5.99 -7.09 8.89
N LEU A 131 5.98 -5.86 8.39
CA LEU A 131 5.99 -5.56 6.96
C LEU A 131 7.23 -6.13 6.29
N GLU A 132 8.42 -5.86 6.82
CA GLU A 132 9.68 -6.38 6.27
C GLU A 132 9.71 -7.91 6.25
N ALA A 133 9.24 -8.56 7.31
CA ALA A 133 9.10 -10.01 7.35
C ALA A 133 8.16 -10.53 6.25
N THR A 134 7.07 -9.82 5.98
CA THR A 134 6.11 -10.13 4.91
C THR A 134 6.74 -9.95 3.53
N LEU A 135 7.48 -8.86 3.32
CA LEU A 135 8.18 -8.59 2.06
C LEU A 135 9.21 -9.67 1.73
N ARG A 136 9.92 -10.17 2.74
CA ARG A 136 10.94 -11.22 2.59
C ARG A 136 10.38 -12.63 2.45
N ASN A 137 9.13 -12.86 2.84
CA ASN A 137 8.53 -14.19 2.86
C ASN A 137 7.20 -14.24 2.08
N PRO A 138 7.23 -14.62 0.79
CA PRO A 138 6.02 -14.73 -0.03
C PRO A 138 4.97 -15.70 0.53
N LEU A 139 5.39 -16.74 1.25
CA LEU A 139 4.43 -17.67 1.89
C LEU A 139 3.68 -17.00 3.04
N ALA A 140 4.36 -16.18 3.85
CA ALA A 140 3.72 -15.41 4.91
C ALA A 140 2.68 -14.43 4.31
N TYR A 141 3.01 -13.81 3.19
CA TYR A 141 2.08 -12.96 2.45
C TYR A 141 0.86 -13.74 1.96
N CYS A 142 1.06 -14.85 1.25
CA CYS A 142 -0.04 -15.66 0.71
C CYS A 142 -0.96 -16.26 1.78
N LEU A 143 -0.41 -16.62 2.94
CA LEU A 143 -1.17 -17.22 4.04
C LEU A 143 -1.79 -16.20 4.99
N ASN A 144 -1.57 -14.90 4.79
CA ASN A 144 -2.16 -13.86 5.60
C ASN A 144 -3.67 -13.80 5.34
N LEU A 145 -4.48 -13.91 6.41
CA LEU A 145 -5.93 -13.94 6.30
C LEU A 145 -6.49 -12.63 5.76
N GLU A 146 -5.97 -11.50 6.21
CA GLU A 146 -6.40 -10.17 5.75
C GLU A 146 -6.22 -10.01 4.25
N TYR A 147 -5.05 -10.37 3.72
CA TYR A 147 -4.79 -10.28 2.28
C TYR A 147 -5.66 -11.24 1.45
N ASN A 148 -6.00 -12.40 2.00
CA ASN A 148 -6.93 -13.32 1.35
C ASN A 148 -8.37 -12.76 1.32
N VAL A 149 -8.82 -12.13 2.40
CA VAL A 149 -10.12 -11.45 2.45
C VAL A 149 -10.15 -10.29 1.46
N ASN A 150 -9.09 -9.49 1.42
CA ASN A 150 -8.97 -8.38 0.48
C ASN A 150 -8.96 -8.86 -0.98
N ALA A 151 -8.27 -9.97 -1.29
CA ALA A 151 -8.32 -10.57 -2.62
C ALA A 151 -9.74 -11.02 -3.02
N LEU A 152 -10.50 -11.57 -2.07
CA LEU A 152 -11.91 -11.92 -2.29
C LEU A 152 -12.75 -10.67 -2.53
N THR A 153 -12.50 -9.58 -1.81
CA THR A 153 -13.20 -8.30 -2.02
C THR A 153 -12.93 -7.76 -3.43
N VAL A 154 -11.67 -7.68 -3.85
CA VAL A 154 -11.30 -7.25 -5.22
C VAL A 154 -11.99 -8.12 -6.28
N PHE A 155 -12.02 -9.43 -6.07
CA PHE A 155 -12.74 -10.33 -6.98
C PHE A 155 -14.24 -10.01 -7.05
N MET A 156 -14.87 -9.83 -5.89
CA MET A 156 -16.31 -9.53 -5.84
C MET A 156 -16.66 -8.19 -6.49
N ASP A 157 -15.83 -7.18 -6.30
CA ASP A 157 -16.00 -5.88 -6.92
C ASP A 157 -15.82 -5.95 -8.43
N THR A 158 -14.80 -6.70 -8.88
CA THR A 158 -14.60 -6.97 -10.32
C THR A 158 -15.82 -7.67 -10.96
N VAL A 159 -16.38 -8.68 -10.28
CA VAL A 159 -17.57 -9.40 -10.78
C VAL A 159 -18.81 -8.52 -10.82
N LYS A 160 -18.98 -7.65 -9.82
CA LYS A 160 -20.12 -6.71 -9.76
C LYS A 160 -19.98 -5.52 -10.68
N GLY A 161 -18.76 -5.25 -11.21
CA GLY A 161 -18.45 -4.04 -11.96
C GLY A 161 -18.52 -2.78 -11.09
N THR A 162 -18.32 -2.92 -9.78
CA THR A 162 -18.26 -1.80 -8.84
C THR A 162 -16.82 -1.30 -8.72
N PRO A 163 -16.60 -0.01 -8.34
CA PRO A 163 -15.28 0.46 -7.98
C PRO A 163 -14.68 -0.39 -6.86
N ASP A 164 -13.36 -0.52 -6.86
CA ASP A 164 -12.64 -1.22 -5.81
C ASP A 164 -12.94 -0.60 -4.45
N THR A 165 -13.46 -1.38 -3.51
CA THR A 165 -13.81 -0.93 -2.15
C THR A 165 -12.62 -0.96 -1.20
N ILE A 166 -11.47 -1.50 -1.63
CA ILE A 166 -10.23 -1.40 -0.88
C ILE A 166 -9.72 0.03 -1.03
N GLU A 167 -9.30 0.61 0.09
CA GLU A 167 -8.75 1.96 0.10
C GLU A 167 -7.66 2.09 -0.99
N SER A 168 -8.02 2.78 -2.05
CA SER A 168 -7.12 3.02 -3.18
C SER A 168 -6.06 4.04 -2.78
N GLY A 169 -4.96 4.05 -3.54
CA GLY A 169 -3.82 4.91 -3.28
C GLY A 169 -4.11 6.40 -3.34
N ASP A 170 -3.59 7.04 -4.33
CA ASP A 170 -3.57 8.50 -4.42
C ASP A 170 -4.95 9.07 -4.80
N TRP A 171 -5.33 10.15 -4.17
CA TRP A 171 -6.55 10.86 -4.50
C TRP A 171 -6.28 11.87 -5.62
N THR A 172 -7.26 12.06 -6.46
CA THR A 172 -7.24 13.12 -7.48
C THR A 172 -7.83 14.40 -6.93
N ALA A 173 -7.59 15.52 -7.61
CA ALA A 173 -8.21 16.80 -7.23
C ALA A 173 -9.74 16.71 -7.19
N ALA A 174 -10.36 15.85 -8.02
CA ALA A 174 -11.81 15.63 -8.03
C ALA A 174 -12.33 14.99 -6.74
N ASP A 175 -11.51 14.21 -6.04
CA ASP A 175 -11.93 13.55 -4.79
C ASP A 175 -12.07 14.53 -3.62
N TYR A 176 -11.52 15.72 -3.75
CA TYR A 176 -11.60 16.79 -2.75
C TYR A 176 -12.74 17.79 -3.01
N LEU A 177 -13.41 17.70 -4.14
CA LEU A 177 -14.49 18.61 -4.52
C LEU A 177 -15.83 17.90 -4.34
N ASP A 178 -16.82 18.60 -3.78
CA ASP A 178 -18.21 18.16 -3.81
C ASP A 178 -18.84 18.43 -5.19
N ASP A 179 -20.07 17.94 -5.38
CA ASP A 179 -20.84 18.13 -6.62
C ASP A 179 -21.05 19.62 -7.01
N ALA A 180 -20.84 20.55 -6.08
CA ALA A 180 -20.90 21.99 -6.30
C ALA A 180 -19.52 22.61 -6.59
N GLY A 181 -18.45 21.81 -6.66
CA GLY A 181 -17.08 22.27 -6.85
C GLY A 181 -16.48 22.95 -5.61
N THR A 182 -17.06 22.72 -4.44
CA THR A 182 -16.56 23.23 -3.16
C THR A 182 -15.67 22.16 -2.51
N VAL A 183 -14.62 22.58 -1.82
CA VAL A 183 -13.73 21.65 -1.10
C VAL A 183 -14.56 20.92 -0.03
N SER A 184 -14.70 19.62 -0.15
CA SER A 184 -15.40 18.79 0.83
C SER A 184 -14.58 18.64 2.09
N TYR A 185 -14.89 19.44 3.11
CA TYR A 185 -14.26 19.36 4.43
C TYR A 185 -14.64 18.09 5.21
N THR A 186 -15.57 17.29 4.74
CA THR A 186 -16.01 16.08 5.42
C THR A 186 -14.93 15.01 5.48
N HIS A 187 -14.12 14.88 4.46
CA HIS A 187 -12.98 13.94 4.46
C HIS A 187 -11.85 14.41 5.40
N LEU A 188 -11.58 15.72 5.45
CA LEU A 188 -10.59 16.27 6.38
C LEU A 188 -11.01 16.11 7.84
N ARG A 189 -12.30 16.22 8.16
CA ARG A 189 -12.82 16.04 9.54
C ARG A 189 -12.85 14.60 10.00
N ALA A 190 -13.03 13.63 9.12
CA ALA A 190 -13.08 12.21 9.52
C ALA A 190 -11.74 11.74 10.08
N HIS A 191 -10.64 12.30 9.63
CA HIS A 191 -9.30 11.98 10.15
C HIS A 191 -8.91 12.76 11.41
N GLU A 192 -9.52 13.93 11.65
CA GLU A 192 -9.20 14.74 12.84
C GLU A 192 -9.96 14.31 14.11
N THR A 193 -11.14 13.70 13.97
CA THR A 193 -11.99 13.39 15.14
C THR A 193 -11.58 12.17 15.92
N LEU A 194 -10.82 11.24 15.37
CA LEU A 194 -10.31 10.05 16.07
C LEU A 194 -8.90 10.22 16.65
N ALA A 195 -8.16 11.23 16.22
CA ALA A 195 -6.80 11.49 16.70
C ALA A 195 -6.72 12.51 17.85
N ASN A 196 -7.81 13.21 18.15
CA ASN A 196 -7.84 14.30 19.15
C ASN A 196 -8.66 13.95 20.40
N LEU A 197 -9.04 12.68 20.58
CA LEU A 197 -9.64 12.15 21.82
C LEU A 197 -8.69 11.15 22.45
#